data_d1ba5b58fae0763037c63bb2aaa7e71e
#
_entry.id   d1ba5b58fae0763037c63bb2aaa7e71e
#
_cell.length_a   1.000
_cell.length_b   1.000
_cell.length_c   1.000
_cell.angle_alpha   90.00
_cell.angle_beta   90.00
_cell.angle_gamma   90.00
#
_symmetry.space_group_name_H-M   'P 1'
#
loop_
_entity.id
_entity.type
_entity.pdbx_description
1 polymer ?
#
loop_
_entity_poly.entity_id
_entity_poly.type
_entity_poly.pdbx_seq_one_letter_code
_entity_poly.pdbx_strand_id
1 'polypeptide(L)'
;MNWLIIITTLTVLLSCKQSEMTTDANNSTQKEITTEATPIKEALFLTMERTPCLGRCPNYKITIMNTGKVSYNGKKFTEPLGQYTKMLSSKQLSKIQQKMENINLFEMNDKYDGRVTDISAVSIFIVYKGHKKKIFDRYGGPKELREFEELIDTIVIDDQLIEIRN
;
A
#
# COMPACT_ATOMS: atom_id res chain seq x y z
N MET A 1 -6.43 50.67 38.62
CA MET A 1 -5.47 51.73 38.31
C MET A 1 -5.36 51.79 36.81
N ASN A 2 -5.99 52.83 36.33
CA ASN A 2 -6.17 53.30 34.96
C ASN A 2 -4.92 53.25 34.07
N TRP A 3 -5.05 52.89 32.84
CA TRP A 3 -4.55 53.71 31.74
C TRP A 3 -5.44 53.48 30.49
N LEU A 4 -6.14 54.54 30.23
CA LEU A 4 -6.90 54.90 29.04
C LEU A 4 -5.96 55.41 27.93
N ILE A 5 -6.51 55.43 26.69
CA ILE A 5 -6.17 56.30 25.55
C ILE A 5 -5.08 55.66 24.63
N ILE A 6 -5.21 55.54 23.30
CA ILE A 6 -5.76 56.51 22.31
C ILE A 6 -6.21 55.75 21.03
N ILE A 7 -7.34 56.17 20.55
CA ILE A 7 -7.91 55.93 19.21
C ILE A 7 -7.16 56.81 18.22
N THR A 8 -6.67 56.23 17.11
CA THR A 8 -6.43 57.04 15.90
C THR A 8 -7.01 56.30 14.70
N THR A 9 -8.14 56.77 14.32
CA THR A 9 -8.81 56.55 13.02
C THR A 9 -7.97 57.17 11.91
N LEU A 10 -7.59 56.39 10.93
CA LEU A 10 -7.12 56.87 9.64
C LEU A 10 -7.96 56.29 8.53
N THR A 11 -8.96 57.04 8.14
CA THR A 11 -9.75 56.94 6.94
C THR A 11 -8.89 57.35 5.74
N VAL A 12 -8.68 56.45 4.76
CA VAL A 12 -8.20 56.81 3.45
C VAL A 12 -9.28 56.45 2.44
N LEU A 13 -9.71 57.47 1.77
CA LEU A 13 -10.77 57.57 0.80
C LEU A 13 -10.42 56.85 -0.52
N LEU A 14 -11.41 56.18 -1.05
CA LEU A 14 -11.76 55.90 -2.44
C LEU A 14 -10.91 56.58 -3.53
N SER A 15 -10.53 55.75 -4.50
CA SER A 15 -10.58 56.16 -5.89
C SER A 15 -11.05 55.00 -6.74
N CYS A 16 -12.33 54.99 -7.00
CA CYS A 16 -12.96 54.28 -8.12
C CYS A 16 -12.50 54.95 -9.41
N LYS A 17 -11.82 54.21 -10.26
CA LYS A 17 -11.67 54.61 -11.67
C LYS A 17 -12.28 53.53 -12.53
N GLN A 18 -13.51 53.81 -12.92
CA GLN A 18 -14.28 53.12 -13.95
C GLN A 18 -13.64 53.47 -15.29
N SER A 19 -13.23 52.50 -16.05
CA SER A 19 -12.88 52.63 -17.46
C SER A 19 -13.67 51.62 -18.27
N GLU A 20 -14.25 52.12 -19.29
CA GLU A 20 -15.23 51.59 -20.16
C GLU A 20 -14.77 50.35 -20.96
N MET A 21 -15.77 49.59 -21.29
CA MET A 21 -15.94 48.52 -22.28
C MET A 21 -15.20 48.79 -23.58
N THR A 22 -14.33 47.84 -23.95
CA THR A 22 -14.13 47.51 -25.33
C THR A 22 -14.13 46.00 -25.46
N THR A 23 -15.08 45.51 -26.23
CA THR A 23 -15.27 44.15 -26.69
C THR A 23 -14.13 43.79 -27.63
N ASP A 24 -13.28 42.84 -27.24
CA ASP A 24 -12.51 42.07 -28.20
C ASP A 24 -12.47 40.61 -27.77
N ALA A 25 -13.09 39.81 -28.62
CA ALA A 25 -13.07 38.36 -28.58
C ALA A 25 -11.66 37.87 -28.81
N ASN A 26 -11.03 37.29 -27.83
CA ASN A 26 -9.86 36.48 -28.01
C ASN A 26 -9.94 35.17 -27.21
N ASN A 27 -10.20 34.16 -27.96
CA ASN A 27 -10.01 32.74 -27.82
C ASN A 27 -8.85 32.37 -26.86
N SER A 28 -9.11 32.26 -25.57
CA SER A 28 -8.18 31.60 -24.65
C SER A 28 -8.40 30.12 -24.73
N THR A 29 -7.65 29.47 -25.61
CA THR A 29 -7.41 28.03 -25.59
C THR A 29 -6.95 27.64 -24.19
N GLN A 30 -7.88 27.14 -23.38
CA GLN A 30 -7.57 26.39 -22.18
C GLN A 30 -6.79 25.16 -22.60
N LYS A 31 -5.47 25.23 -22.49
CA LYS A 31 -4.58 24.08 -22.65
C LYS A 31 -4.85 23.14 -21.48
N GLU A 32 -5.79 22.24 -21.69
CA GLU A 32 -6.02 21.08 -20.85
C GLU A 32 -4.70 20.32 -20.76
N ILE A 33 -4.03 20.42 -19.61
CA ILE A 33 -2.84 19.61 -19.32
C ILE A 33 -3.38 18.21 -19.07
N THR A 34 -3.61 17.47 -20.11
CA THR A 34 -3.78 16.03 -20.04
C THR A 34 -2.42 15.47 -19.66
N THR A 35 -2.22 15.25 -18.37
CA THR A 35 -1.11 14.46 -17.87
C THR A 35 -1.34 13.04 -18.37
N GLU A 36 -0.77 12.68 -19.50
CA GLU A 36 -0.68 11.28 -19.93
C GLU A 36 0.12 10.52 -18.85
N ALA A 37 -0.60 9.87 -17.95
CA ALA A 37 -0.02 8.92 -17.04
C ALA A 37 0.54 7.77 -17.88
N THR A 38 1.87 7.74 -18.05
CA THR A 38 2.55 6.60 -18.65
C THR A 38 2.05 5.32 -17.97
N PRO A 39 1.53 4.32 -18.70
CA PRO A 39 0.99 3.13 -18.09
C PRO A 39 2.06 2.44 -17.24
N ILE A 40 1.84 2.33 -15.95
CA ILE A 40 2.75 1.63 -15.04
C ILE A 40 2.79 0.17 -15.49
N LYS A 41 3.94 -0.30 -15.95
CA LYS A 41 4.11 -1.70 -16.30
C LYS A 41 3.87 -2.56 -15.08
N GLU A 42 2.86 -3.44 -15.15
CA GLU A 42 2.54 -4.36 -14.07
C GLU A 42 3.73 -5.31 -13.82
N ALA A 43 4.19 -5.38 -12.59
CA ALA A 43 5.32 -6.21 -12.17
C ALA A 43 5.05 -6.77 -10.77
N LEU A 44 5.67 -7.92 -10.48
CA LEU A 44 5.58 -8.52 -9.16
C LEU A 44 6.18 -7.58 -8.11
N PHE A 45 5.44 -7.34 -7.03
CA PHE A 45 5.92 -6.66 -5.84
C PHE A 45 6.23 -7.66 -4.71
N LEU A 46 5.25 -8.50 -4.35
CA LEU A 46 5.38 -9.42 -3.22
C LEU A 46 4.66 -10.74 -3.48
N THR A 47 5.26 -11.85 -3.05
CA THR A 47 4.52 -13.09 -2.78
C THR A 47 4.72 -13.49 -1.34
N MET A 48 3.66 -14.00 -0.70
CA MET A 48 3.69 -14.66 0.59
C MET A 48 2.95 -15.98 0.51
N GLU A 49 3.56 -17.05 1.01
CA GLU A 49 2.96 -18.38 1.05
C GLU A 49 3.09 -18.96 2.45
N ARG A 50 1.94 -19.36 3.03
CA ARG A 50 1.90 -20.18 4.25
C ARG A 50 1.83 -21.64 3.87
N THR A 51 2.79 -22.42 4.36
CA THR A 51 2.90 -23.85 4.05
C THR A 51 2.07 -24.70 4.99
N PRO A 52 1.68 -25.92 4.58
CA PRO A 52 1.00 -26.84 5.49
C PRO A 52 1.89 -27.26 6.66
N CYS A 53 1.25 -27.80 7.71
CA CYS A 53 1.89 -28.49 8.84
C CYS A 53 1.24 -29.87 9.03
N LEU A 54 1.65 -30.65 10.04
CA LEU A 54 0.99 -31.91 10.39
C LEU A 54 -0.43 -31.72 10.96
N GLY A 55 -0.77 -30.51 11.43
CA GLY A 55 -2.07 -30.16 11.97
C GLY A 55 -2.97 -29.38 11.00
N ARG A 56 -3.84 -28.54 11.57
CA ARG A 56 -4.78 -27.66 10.84
C ARG A 56 -4.20 -26.26 10.66
N CYS A 57 -3.07 -26.15 9.93
CA CYS A 57 -2.46 -24.88 9.62
C CYS A 57 -3.03 -24.28 8.34
N PRO A 58 -3.32 -22.98 8.29
CA PRO A 58 -3.73 -22.29 7.08
C PRO A 58 -2.67 -22.46 5.98
N ASN A 59 -3.12 -22.89 4.80
CA ASN A 59 -2.27 -23.05 3.62
C ASN A 59 -2.85 -22.23 2.47
N TYR A 60 -2.14 -21.20 2.08
CA TYR A 60 -2.53 -20.29 1.00
C TYR A 60 -1.32 -19.55 0.43
N LYS A 61 -1.55 -18.93 -0.73
CA LYS A 61 -0.58 -18.05 -1.39
C LYS A 61 -1.22 -16.72 -1.73
N ILE A 62 -0.51 -15.65 -1.41
CA ILE A 62 -0.81 -14.27 -1.77
C ILE A 62 0.22 -13.82 -2.80
N THR A 63 -0.22 -13.13 -3.85
CA THR A 63 0.63 -12.43 -4.81
C THR A 63 0.13 -11.01 -4.96
N ILE A 64 1.00 -10.02 -4.79
CA ILE A 64 0.69 -8.58 -4.90
C ILE A 64 1.56 -8.00 -6.00
N MET A 65 0.93 -7.31 -6.96
CA MET A 65 1.63 -6.58 -8.01
C MET A 65 1.92 -5.15 -7.57
N ASN A 66 2.87 -4.50 -8.22
CA ASN A 66 3.22 -3.10 -7.97
C ASN A 66 2.05 -2.11 -8.22
N THR A 67 1.04 -2.54 -8.97
CA THR A 67 -0.21 -1.82 -9.22
C THR A 67 -1.23 -1.93 -8.08
N GLY A 68 -0.96 -2.79 -7.08
CA GLY A 68 -1.91 -3.12 -6.01
C GLY A 68 -2.85 -4.28 -6.33
N LYS A 69 -2.78 -4.86 -7.52
CA LYS A 69 -3.55 -6.06 -7.86
C LYS A 69 -3.08 -7.24 -7.02
N VAL A 70 -4.03 -7.92 -6.38
CA VAL A 70 -3.81 -9.10 -5.55
C VAL A 70 -4.39 -10.33 -6.21
N SER A 71 -3.65 -11.44 -6.13
CA SER A 71 -4.17 -12.80 -6.32
C SER A 71 -3.99 -13.56 -5.01
N TYR A 72 -5.08 -14.17 -4.54
CA TYR A 72 -5.11 -15.03 -3.37
C TYR A 72 -5.50 -16.44 -3.80
N ASN A 73 -4.83 -17.46 -3.26
CA ASN A 73 -5.17 -18.86 -3.49
C ASN A 73 -5.19 -19.62 -2.16
N GLY A 74 -6.41 -19.79 -1.63
CA GLY A 74 -6.68 -20.58 -0.42
C GLY A 74 -6.70 -22.06 -0.74
N LYS A 75 -5.76 -22.83 -0.18
CA LYS A 75 -5.57 -24.25 -0.49
C LYS A 75 -6.22 -25.18 0.54
N LYS A 76 -5.98 -24.94 1.85
CA LYS A 76 -6.46 -25.80 2.93
C LYS A 76 -6.45 -25.07 4.27
N PHE A 77 -7.45 -25.33 5.11
CA PHE A 77 -7.58 -24.78 6.47
C PHE A 77 -7.50 -23.26 6.52
N THR A 78 -8.03 -22.60 5.52
CA THR A 78 -8.12 -21.15 5.40
C THR A 78 -9.49 -20.77 4.83
N GLU A 79 -9.92 -19.54 5.07
CA GLU A 79 -11.11 -18.95 4.46
C GLU A 79 -10.73 -17.62 3.84
N PRO A 80 -11.17 -17.40 2.59
CA PRO A 80 -11.90 -18.35 1.72
C PRO A 80 -10.99 -19.42 1.10
N LEU A 81 -11.59 -20.54 0.66
CA LEU A 81 -10.92 -21.55 -0.15
C LEU A 81 -11.11 -21.23 -1.64
N GLY A 82 -10.07 -21.48 -2.46
CA GLY A 82 -10.12 -21.24 -3.91
C GLY A 82 -9.31 -20.03 -4.33
N GLN A 83 -9.59 -19.51 -5.53
CA GLN A 83 -8.88 -18.41 -6.13
C GLN A 83 -9.70 -17.13 -6.06
N TYR A 84 -9.07 -16.07 -5.56
CA TYR A 84 -9.68 -14.77 -5.39
C TYR A 84 -8.75 -13.66 -5.87
N THR A 85 -9.33 -12.52 -6.18
CA THR A 85 -8.60 -11.30 -6.54
C THR A 85 -9.20 -10.10 -5.83
N LYS A 86 -8.39 -9.07 -5.64
CA LYS A 86 -8.83 -7.74 -5.24
C LYS A 86 -7.83 -6.68 -5.68
N MET A 87 -8.24 -5.43 -5.60
CA MET A 87 -7.35 -4.29 -5.81
C MET A 87 -7.11 -3.58 -4.47
N LEU A 88 -5.87 -3.48 -4.06
CA LEU A 88 -5.48 -2.67 -2.91
C LEU A 88 -5.58 -1.19 -3.27
N SER A 89 -6.08 -0.40 -2.33
CA SER A 89 -5.93 1.05 -2.41
C SER A 89 -4.47 1.46 -2.31
N SER A 90 -4.12 2.63 -2.84
CA SER A 90 -2.76 3.18 -2.71
C SER A 90 -2.31 3.28 -1.24
N LYS A 91 -3.24 3.56 -0.32
CA LYS A 91 -2.97 3.63 1.12
C LYS A 91 -2.58 2.25 1.69
N GLN A 92 -3.29 1.18 1.29
CA GLN A 92 -2.99 -0.19 1.72
C GLN A 92 -1.63 -0.66 1.19
N LEU A 93 -1.37 -0.43 -0.11
CA LEU A 93 -0.09 -0.78 -0.72
C LEU A 93 1.07 -0.02 -0.06
N SER A 94 0.92 1.30 0.14
CA SER A 94 1.91 2.11 0.84
C SER A 94 2.14 1.65 2.28
N LYS A 95 1.11 1.19 3.00
CA LYS A 95 1.24 0.67 4.37
C LYS A 95 2.13 -0.57 4.41
N ILE A 96 1.99 -1.49 3.45
CA ILE A 96 2.86 -2.67 3.33
C ILE A 96 4.30 -2.24 3.05
N GLN A 97 4.50 -1.32 2.09
CA GLN A 97 5.83 -0.81 1.73
C GLN A 97 6.52 -0.12 2.90
N GLN A 98 5.83 0.75 3.62
CA GLN A 98 6.36 1.45 4.79
C GLN A 98 6.72 0.49 5.93
N LYS A 99 5.87 -0.50 6.24
CA LYS A 99 6.19 -1.51 7.26
C LYS A 99 7.45 -2.29 6.88
N MET A 100 7.57 -2.70 5.62
CA MET A 100 8.75 -3.40 5.09
C MET A 100 10.04 -2.57 5.24
N GLU A 101 9.99 -1.27 4.90
CA GLU A 101 11.13 -0.35 5.04
C GLU A 101 11.48 -0.12 6.51
N ASN A 102 10.47 0.13 7.37
CA ASN A 102 10.66 0.40 8.79
C ASN A 102 11.32 -0.74 9.57
N ILE A 103 11.09 -1.98 9.15
CA ILE A 103 11.71 -3.16 9.79
C ILE A 103 13.03 -3.55 9.13
N ASN A 104 13.53 -2.78 8.17
CA ASN A 104 14.73 -3.09 7.39
C ASN A 104 14.70 -4.53 6.82
N LEU A 105 13.58 -4.91 6.19
CA LEU A 105 13.33 -6.30 5.77
C LEU A 105 14.44 -6.85 4.86
N PHE A 106 15.05 -6.02 4.01
CA PHE A 106 16.12 -6.44 3.10
C PHE A 106 17.41 -6.82 3.82
N GLU A 107 17.64 -6.34 5.06
CA GLU A 107 18.80 -6.67 5.90
C GLU A 107 18.56 -7.92 6.76
N MET A 108 17.33 -8.44 6.83
CA MET A 108 17.01 -9.64 7.59
C MET A 108 17.67 -10.88 6.98
N ASN A 109 17.86 -11.93 7.78
CA ASN A 109 18.35 -13.21 7.28
C ASN A 109 17.37 -13.82 6.26
N ASP A 110 17.89 -14.56 5.29
CA ASP A 110 17.09 -15.24 4.29
C ASP A 110 16.33 -16.45 4.84
N LYS A 111 16.74 -16.93 6.01
CA LYS A 111 16.17 -18.13 6.62
C LYS A 111 16.16 -18.05 8.15
N TYR A 112 14.98 -18.33 8.71
CA TYR A 112 14.74 -18.57 10.13
C TYR A 112 14.10 -19.96 10.24
N ASP A 113 14.91 -20.95 10.67
CA ASP A 113 14.50 -22.35 10.65
C ASP A 113 15.15 -23.09 11.81
N GLY A 114 14.33 -23.50 12.78
CA GLY A 114 14.77 -24.35 13.88
C GLY A 114 14.71 -25.86 13.51
N ARG A 115 15.14 -26.71 14.43
CA ARG A 115 14.98 -28.18 14.31
C ARG A 115 13.54 -28.62 14.62
N VAL A 116 12.57 -27.92 14.02
CA VAL A 116 11.13 -28.18 14.22
C VAL A 116 10.54 -28.52 12.86
N THR A 117 9.93 -29.71 12.73
CA THR A 117 9.45 -30.21 11.42
C THR A 117 7.95 -30.05 11.21
N ASP A 118 7.17 -29.95 12.28
CA ASP A 118 5.72 -30.17 12.24
C ASP A 118 4.90 -28.88 12.26
N ILE A 119 5.55 -27.72 12.13
CA ILE A 119 4.90 -26.40 12.09
C ILE A 119 4.91 -25.81 10.70
N SER A 120 3.94 -24.93 10.43
CA SER A 120 3.87 -24.18 9.19
C SER A 120 5.05 -23.22 9.07
N ALA A 121 5.46 -22.96 7.84
CA ALA A 121 6.43 -21.90 7.53
C ALA A 121 5.77 -20.84 6.66
N VAL A 122 6.33 -19.63 6.70
CA VAL A 122 6.00 -18.54 5.79
C VAL A 122 7.17 -18.33 4.83
N SER A 123 6.88 -18.30 3.54
CA SER A 123 7.85 -17.92 2.51
C SER A 123 7.45 -16.60 1.91
N ILE A 124 8.33 -15.60 2.00
CA ILE A 124 8.14 -14.28 1.42
C ILE A 124 9.15 -14.08 0.29
N PHE A 125 8.70 -13.55 -0.84
CA PHE A 125 9.57 -13.05 -1.91
C PHE A 125 9.13 -11.65 -2.30
N ILE A 126 10.05 -10.72 -2.31
CA ILE A 126 9.80 -9.29 -2.58
C ILE A 126 10.71 -8.81 -3.71
N VAL A 127 10.13 -7.99 -4.59
CA VAL A 127 10.84 -7.21 -5.60
C VAL A 127 10.47 -5.74 -5.39
N TYR A 128 11.42 -4.94 -4.96
CA TYR A 128 11.16 -3.54 -4.63
C TYR A 128 12.38 -2.65 -4.97
N LYS A 129 12.14 -1.56 -5.68
CA LYS A 129 13.19 -0.61 -6.12
C LYS A 129 14.40 -1.30 -6.76
N GLY A 130 14.17 -2.34 -7.58
CA GLY A 130 15.22 -3.11 -8.25
C GLY A 130 15.90 -4.19 -7.40
N HIS A 131 15.65 -4.23 -6.10
CA HIS A 131 16.16 -5.25 -5.19
C HIS A 131 15.21 -6.44 -5.07
N LYS A 132 15.78 -7.61 -4.78
CA LYS A 132 15.02 -8.83 -4.53
C LYS A 132 15.41 -9.40 -3.17
N LYS A 133 14.41 -9.89 -2.42
CA LYS A 133 14.62 -10.55 -1.13
C LYS A 133 13.72 -11.77 -1.05
N LYS A 134 14.28 -12.86 -0.54
CA LYS A 134 13.51 -14.07 -0.19
C LYS A 134 13.77 -14.37 1.28
N ILE A 135 12.71 -14.59 2.05
CA ILE A 135 12.78 -14.99 3.46
C ILE A 135 11.94 -16.25 3.63
N PHE A 136 12.47 -17.21 4.34
CA PHE A 136 11.78 -18.39 4.82
C PHE A 136 11.75 -18.34 6.34
N ASP A 137 10.56 -18.19 6.93
CA ASP A 137 10.36 -18.19 8.39
C ASP A 137 9.52 -19.41 8.81
N ARG A 138 10.15 -20.33 9.53
CA ARG A 138 9.48 -21.44 10.19
C ARG A 138 9.53 -21.28 11.70
N TYR A 139 10.70 -20.91 12.23
CA TYR A 139 10.93 -20.81 13.67
C TYR A 139 12.06 -19.84 13.99
N GLY A 140 11.81 -18.96 14.96
CA GLY A 140 12.81 -18.04 15.47
C GLY A 140 13.01 -16.76 14.66
N GLY A 141 12.14 -16.48 13.69
CA GLY A 141 12.11 -15.18 13.03
C GLY A 141 11.82 -14.04 14.01
N PRO A 142 12.30 -12.81 13.75
CA PRO A 142 12.06 -11.67 14.62
C PRO A 142 10.56 -11.33 14.69
N LYS A 143 10.15 -10.69 15.78
CA LYS A 143 8.75 -10.29 16.00
C LYS A 143 8.26 -9.35 14.87
N GLU A 144 9.10 -8.46 14.42
CA GLU A 144 8.82 -7.47 13.39
C GLU A 144 8.48 -8.13 12.04
N LEU A 145 9.13 -9.27 11.72
CA LEU A 145 8.82 -10.06 10.53
C LEU A 145 7.43 -10.67 10.62
N ARG A 146 7.08 -11.27 11.76
CA ARG A 146 5.75 -11.84 12.00
C ARG A 146 4.64 -10.78 11.93
N GLU A 147 4.88 -9.59 12.51
CA GLU A 147 3.96 -8.47 12.40
C GLU A 147 3.77 -8.00 10.94
N PHE A 148 4.81 -8.11 10.12
CA PHE A 148 4.72 -7.80 8.68
C PHE A 148 3.87 -8.84 7.95
N GLU A 149 4.05 -10.12 8.24
CA GLU A 149 3.24 -11.20 7.70
C GLU A 149 1.76 -11.05 8.06
N GLU A 150 1.46 -10.78 9.34
CA GLU A 150 0.11 -10.55 9.85
C GLU A 150 -0.54 -9.30 9.21
N LEU A 151 0.26 -8.27 8.94
CA LEU A 151 -0.22 -7.07 8.24
C LEU A 151 -0.67 -7.40 6.83
N ILE A 152 0.09 -8.23 6.09
CA ILE A 152 -0.28 -8.68 4.74
C ILE A 152 -1.58 -9.47 4.80
N ASP A 153 -1.70 -10.42 5.73
CA ASP A 153 -2.91 -11.21 5.93
C ASP A 153 -4.12 -10.32 6.19
N THR A 154 -4.00 -9.38 7.15
CA THR A 154 -5.07 -8.46 7.51
C THR A 154 -5.52 -7.55 6.34
N ILE A 155 -4.58 -7.14 5.48
CA ILE A 155 -4.90 -6.28 4.34
C ILE A 155 -5.51 -7.08 3.18
N VAL A 156 -5.08 -8.31 2.99
CA VAL A 156 -5.48 -9.13 1.84
C VAL A 156 -6.69 -9.98 2.13
N ILE A 157 -6.71 -10.68 3.27
CA ILE A 157 -7.77 -11.64 3.61
C ILE A 157 -8.88 -10.89 4.37
N ASP A 158 -9.80 -10.32 3.61
CA ASP A 158 -10.99 -9.61 4.10
C ASP A 158 -12.20 -9.95 3.24
N ASP A 159 -13.35 -9.36 3.52
CA ASP A 159 -14.61 -9.54 2.81
C ASP A 159 -14.66 -8.91 1.41
N GLN A 160 -13.62 -8.18 1.01
CA GLN A 160 -13.51 -7.56 -0.31
C GLN A 160 -12.86 -8.46 -1.37
N LEU A 161 -12.47 -9.69 -1.02
CA LEU A 161 -11.97 -10.66 -1.97
C LEU A 161 -13.08 -11.09 -2.95
N ILE A 162 -12.79 -11.03 -4.25
CA ILE A 162 -13.71 -11.40 -5.34
C ILE A 162 -13.26 -12.76 -5.89
N GLU A 163 -14.17 -13.74 -5.84
CA GLU A 163 -13.92 -15.09 -6.38
C GLU A 163 -13.65 -15.05 -7.89
N ILE A 164 -12.59 -15.72 -8.32
CA ILE A 164 -12.31 -15.95 -9.74
C ILE A 164 -13.05 -17.22 -10.15
N ARG A 165 -14.19 -17.04 -10.85
CA ARG A 165 -14.93 -18.16 -11.45
C ARG A 165 -14.31 -18.48 -12.81
N ASN A 166 -13.83 -19.69 -12.98
CA ASN A 166 -13.36 -20.24 -14.26
C ASN A 166 -14.53 -20.75 -15.11
#